data_bbf1736f684344830cbee4f217ef2692
#
_entry.id   bbf1736f684344830cbee4f217ef2692
#
_cell.length_a   1.000
_cell.length_b   1.000
_cell.length_c   1.000
_cell.angle_alpha   90.00
_cell.angle_beta   90.00
_cell.angle_gamma   90.00
#
_symmetry.space_group_name_H-M   'P 1'
#
loop_
_entity.id
_entity.type
_entity.pdbx_description
1 polymer ?
#
loop_
_entity_poly.entity_id
_entity_poly.type
_entity_poly.pdbx_seq_one_letter_code
_entity_poly.pdbx_strand_id
1 'polypeptide(L)'
;MITKEIIRDKVYELYKEAVIVLGDDVKKSLEDALKKEEHDLAKLNIEAILKNIELAEQKGIPMCQDTGLPVVFVKLGNVKVENLRQGIEEGIKKATEEVPIRPNIVDPLSRKNTNINVGDYIPPIDIELIDENYLEITILPKGFGSENNNAMKMALPAEGIEGIKEFVVESVLKAKGKPCPPTVIGVGIGGTSDLCLKLGKKALLGKVGQRNPDPEIAKLEEEILTEINASGIGPMGLGGKTTTLDVKILKSHTHTAGLPIGVCIQCWADRHATGRIYDD
;
A
#
# COMPACT_ATOMS: atom_id res chain seq x y z
N MET A 1 -20.38 13.89 18.65
CA MET A 1 -18.94 13.80 19.03
C MET A 1 -18.42 12.39 18.79
N ILE A 2 -17.35 12.25 18.04
CA ILE A 2 -16.75 10.95 17.68
C ILE A 2 -15.92 10.44 18.86
N THR A 3 -16.42 9.43 19.56
CA THR A 3 -15.76 8.88 20.76
C THR A 3 -14.69 7.85 20.39
N LYS A 4 -13.85 7.54 21.36
CA LYS A 4 -12.82 6.50 21.27
C LYS A 4 -13.42 5.14 20.85
N GLU A 5 -14.56 4.76 21.38
CA GLU A 5 -15.25 3.49 21.12
C GLU A 5 -15.70 3.40 19.65
N ILE A 6 -16.26 4.49 19.10
CA ILE A 6 -16.64 4.56 17.68
C ILE A 6 -15.43 4.37 16.78
N ILE A 7 -14.31 5.03 17.12
CA ILE A 7 -13.06 4.91 16.39
C ILE A 7 -12.52 3.47 16.46
N ARG A 8 -12.47 2.89 17.67
CA ARG A 8 -12.03 1.50 17.91
C ARG A 8 -12.80 0.52 17.04
N ASP A 9 -14.12 0.60 17.07
CA ASP A 9 -14.96 -0.36 16.36
C ASP A 9 -14.85 -0.16 14.84
N LYS A 10 -14.75 1.08 14.36
CA LYS A 10 -14.49 1.36 12.94
C LYS A 10 -13.13 0.83 12.49
N VAL A 11 -12.07 1.03 13.25
CA VAL A 11 -10.72 0.53 12.93
C VAL A 11 -10.69 -1.00 12.94
N TYR A 12 -11.37 -1.64 13.88
CA TYR A 12 -11.54 -3.09 13.89
C TYR A 12 -12.17 -3.61 12.59
N GLU A 13 -13.29 -3.01 12.17
CA GLU A 13 -13.98 -3.37 10.92
C GLU A 13 -13.06 -3.21 9.70
N LEU A 14 -12.41 -2.05 9.58
CA LEU A 14 -11.54 -1.73 8.45
C LEU A 14 -10.30 -2.65 8.39
N TYR A 15 -9.69 -2.96 9.53
CA TYR A 15 -8.52 -3.85 9.54
C TYR A 15 -8.92 -5.28 9.17
N LYS A 16 -10.05 -5.77 9.70
CA LYS A 16 -10.62 -7.07 9.32
C LYS A 16 -10.92 -7.12 7.83
N GLU A 17 -11.60 -6.11 7.29
CA GLU A 17 -11.92 -6.00 5.87
C GLU A 17 -10.64 -6.03 5.02
N ALA A 18 -9.68 -5.16 5.34
CA ALA A 18 -8.46 -5.03 4.55
C ALA A 18 -7.61 -6.31 4.48
N VAL A 19 -7.63 -7.20 5.48
CA VAL A 19 -6.84 -8.44 5.44
C VAL A 19 -7.58 -9.60 4.77
N ILE A 20 -8.91 -9.53 4.64
CA ILE A 20 -9.76 -10.62 4.12
C ILE A 20 -10.21 -10.32 2.68
N VAL A 21 -10.60 -9.08 2.40
CA VAL A 21 -11.22 -8.68 1.13
C VAL A 21 -10.22 -7.87 0.30
N LEU A 22 -10.01 -8.28 -0.94
CA LEU A 22 -9.19 -7.51 -1.88
C LEU A 22 -10.10 -6.60 -2.72
N GLY A 23 -9.62 -5.39 -3.04
CA GLY A 23 -10.35 -4.44 -3.88
C GLY A 23 -10.71 -5.02 -5.26
N ASP A 24 -11.90 -4.70 -5.76
CA ASP A 24 -12.40 -5.22 -7.05
C ASP A 24 -11.54 -4.74 -8.23
N ASP A 25 -10.92 -3.57 -8.12
CA ASP A 25 -9.99 -3.03 -9.11
C ASP A 25 -8.71 -3.87 -9.21
N VAL A 26 -8.17 -4.32 -8.07
CA VAL A 26 -7.00 -5.21 -8.01
C VAL A 26 -7.36 -6.60 -8.53
N LYS A 27 -8.50 -7.17 -8.12
CA LYS A 27 -9.00 -8.46 -8.64
C LYS A 27 -9.14 -8.42 -10.16
N LYS A 28 -9.81 -7.40 -10.68
CA LYS A 28 -9.96 -7.20 -12.13
C LYS A 28 -8.63 -7.09 -12.85
N SER A 29 -7.66 -6.36 -12.27
CA SER A 29 -6.32 -6.22 -12.86
C SER A 29 -5.57 -7.56 -12.90
N LEU A 30 -5.72 -8.41 -11.88
CA LEU A 30 -5.19 -9.77 -11.87
C LEU A 30 -5.85 -10.67 -12.93
N GLU A 31 -7.18 -10.60 -13.09
CA GLU A 31 -7.91 -11.32 -14.13
C GLU A 31 -7.48 -10.89 -15.54
N ASP A 32 -7.28 -9.59 -15.76
CA ASP A 32 -6.82 -9.05 -17.03
C ASP A 32 -5.34 -9.40 -17.29
N ALA A 33 -4.52 -9.51 -16.27
CA ALA A 33 -3.17 -10.03 -16.34
C ALA A 33 -3.17 -11.51 -16.75
N LEU A 34 -4.04 -12.34 -16.17
CA LEU A 34 -4.20 -13.75 -16.54
C LEU A 34 -4.53 -13.94 -18.02
N LYS A 35 -5.46 -13.12 -18.55
CA LYS A 35 -5.85 -13.18 -19.98
C LYS A 35 -4.72 -12.82 -20.94
N LYS A 36 -3.82 -11.92 -20.52
CA LYS A 36 -2.67 -11.47 -21.34
C LYS A 36 -1.45 -12.37 -21.23
N GLU A 37 -1.41 -13.22 -20.21
CA GLU A 37 -0.26 -14.07 -19.94
C GLU A 37 -0.19 -15.23 -20.93
N GLU A 38 1.01 -15.57 -21.36
CA GLU A 38 1.28 -16.67 -22.30
C GLU A 38 2.10 -17.79 -21.66
N HIS A 39 2.87 -17.46 -20.64
CA HIS A 39 3.74 -18.41 -19.96
C HIS A 39 2.93 -19.27 -18.96
N ASP A 40 2.95 -20.59 -19.10
CA ASP A 40 2.10 -21.51 -18.31
C ASP A 40 2.31 -21.39 -16.80
N LEU A 41 3.58 -21.26 -16.35
CA LEU A 41 3.88 -21.10 -14.94
C LEU A 41 3.36 -19.78 -14.38
N ALA A 42 3.40 -18.71 -15.18
CA ALA A 42 2.85 -17.42 -14.80
C ALA A 42 1.32 -17.46 -14.68
N LYS A 43 0.64 -18.12 -15.64
CA LYS A 43 -0.81 -18.36 -15.57
C LYS A 43 -1.18 -19.10 -14.29
N LEU A 44 -0.50 -20.22 -14.02
CA LEU A 44 -0.73 -21.04 -12.83
C LEU A 44 -0.59 -20.21 -11.54
N ASN A 45 0.40 -19.32 -11.47
CA ASN A 45 0.59 -18.46 -10.30
C ASN A 45 -0.54 -17.43 -10.13
N ILE A 46 -0.99 -16.79 -11.22
CA ILE A 46 -2.10 -15.84 -11.14
C ILE A 46 -3.41 -16.55 -10.79
N GLU A 47 -3.68 -17.73 -11.37
CA GLU A 47 -4.84 -18.56 -11.02
C GLU A 47 -4.84 -18.96 -9.53
N ALA A 48 -3.67 -19.36 -9.01
CA ALA A 48 -3.50 -19.66 -7.60
C ALA A 48 -3.77 -18.44 -6.70
N ILE A 49 -3.31 -17.25 -7.09
CA ILE A 49 -3.59 -15.99 -6.40
C ILE A 49 -5.10 -15.70 -6.39
N LEU A 50 -5.76 -15.76 -7.55
CA LEU A 50 -7.20 -15.51 -7.66
C LEU A 50 -8.01 -16.51 -6.83
N LYS A 51 -7.64 -17.80 -6.87
CA LYS A 51 -8.28 -18.82 -6.06
C LYS A 51 -8.06 -18.61 -4.56
N ASN A 52 -6.87 -18.15 -4.16
CA ASN A 52 -6.59 -17.82 -2.77
C ASN A 52 -7.44 -16.64 -2.28
N ILE A 53 -7.63 -15.60 -3.10
CA ILE A 53 -8.50 -14.46 -2.79
C ILE A 53 -9.93 -14.93 -2.54
N GLU A 54 -10.49 -15.72 -3.47
CA GLU A 54 -11.82 -16.31 -3.34
C GLU A 54 -11.99 -17.10 -2.03
N LEU A 55 -11.03 -17.97 -1.72
CA LEU A 55 -11.07 -18.79 -0.50
C LEU A 55 -10.95 -17.96 0.78
N ALA A 56 -10.13 -16.91 0.77
CA ALA A 56 -10.00 -16.00 1.91
C ALA A 56 -11.32 -15.31 2.23
N GLU A 57 -11.99 -14.76 1.21
CA GLU A 57 -13.30 -14.11 1.34
C GLU A 57 -14.38 -15.08 1.79
N GLN A 58 -14.49 -16.26 1.16
CA GLN A 58 -15.48 -17.28 1.52
C GLN A 58 -15.34 -17.80 2.95
N LYS A 59 -14.11 -17.95 3.43
CA LYS A 59 -13.82 -18.46 4.77
C LYS A 59 -13.71 -17.38 5.84
N GLY A 60 -13.67 -16.10 5.45
CA GLY A 60 -13.48 -14.99 6.38
C GLY A 60 -12.10 -14.98 7.06
N ILE A 61 -11.05 -15.40 6.35
CA ILE A 61 -9.67 -15.49 6.87
C ILE A 61 -8.71 -14.61 6.07
N PRO A 62 -7.60 -14.15 6.66
CA PRO A 62 -6.63 -13.35 5.94
C PRO A 62 -6.09 -14.04 4.69
N MET A 63 -5.98 -13.28 3.59
CA MET A 63 -5.51 -13.78 2.29
C MET A 63 -4.00 -14.08 2.24
N CYS A 64 -3.24 -13.68 3.23
CA CYS A 64 -1.80 -13.92 3.31
C CYS A 64 -1.36 -14.16 4.75
N GLN A 65 -0.36 -15.02 4.95
CA GLN A 65 0.26 -15.25 6.26
C GLN A 65 0.96 -14.01 6.82
N ASP A 66 1.50 -13.14 5.95
CA ASP A 66 1.95 -11.80 6.31
C ASP A 66 0.72 -10.88 6.29
N THR A 67 0.06 -10.76 7.43
CA THR A 67 -1.10 -9.89 7.59
C THR A 67 -0.72 -8.40 7.66
N GLY A 68 0.57 -8.12 7.60
CA GLY A 68 1.12 -6.78 7.48
C GLY A 68 1.26 -6.02 8.80
N LEU A 69 2.02 -4.93 8.74
CA LEU A 69 2.05 -3.88 9.76
C LEU A 69 0.96 -2.86 9.40
N PRO A 70 0.04 -2.53 10.34
CA PRO A 70 -1.03 -1.56 10.05
C PRO A 70 -0.44 -0.16 9.88
N VAL A 71 -0.56 0.42 8.70
CA VAL A 71 -0.31 1.84 8.43
C VAL A 71 -1.65 2.54 8.36
N VAL A 72 -1.80 3.65 9.07
CA VAL A 72 -3.07 4.36 9.21
C VAL A 72 -2.98 5.74 8.57
N PHE A 73 -3.89 6.03 7.66
CA PHE A 73 -4.08 7.37 7.12
C PHE A 73 -5.40 7.92 7.64
N VAL A 74 -5.35 9.15 8.12
CA VAL A 74 -6.49 9.85 8.70
C VAL A 74 -6.70 11.15 7.96
N LYS A 75 -7.93 11.38 7.46
CA LYS A 75 -8.36 12.73 7.11
C LYS A 75 -9.25 13.26 8.22
N LEU A 76 -8.77 14.29 8.89
CA LEU A 76 -9.47 14.91 10.01
C LEU A 76 -10.11 16.22 9.55
N GLY A 77 -11.42 16.21 9.50
CA GLY A 77 -12.23 17.37 9.15
C GLY A 77 -12.68 18.17 10.37
N ASN A 78 -13.67 19.03 10.17
CA ASN A 78 -14.26 19.92 11.20
C ASN A 78 -15.21 19.14 12.12
N VAL A 79 -14.68 18.11 12.80
CA VAL A 79 -15.43 17.24 13.72
C VAL A 79 -14.76 17.19 15.08
N LYS A 80 -15.55 16.94 16.13
CA LYS A 80 -15.03 16.75 17.50
C LYS A 80 -14.65 15.29 17.69
N VAL A 81 -13.35 15.04 17.90
CA VAL A 81 -12.78 13.71 18.07
C VAL A 81 -12.14 13.55 19.42
N GLU A 82 -12.45 12.48 20.14
CA GLU A 82 -11.89 12.16 21.43
C GLU A 82 -10.92 10.97 21.32
N ASN A 83 -9.72 11.13 21.88
CA ASN A 83 -8.73 10.05 22.03
C ASN A 83 -8.43 9.26 20.73
N LEU A 84 -8.29 9.96 19.59
CA LEU A 84 -8.11 9.36 18.25
C LEU A 84 -7.05 8.25 18.23
N ARG A 85 -5.82 8.54 18.71
CA ARG A 85 -4.73 7.55 18.74
C ARG A 85 -5.11 6.32 19.54
N GLN A 86 -5.66 6.49 20.71
CA GLN A 86 -6.04 5.38 21.58
C GLN A 86 -7.14 4.53 20.95
N GLY A 87 -8.15 5.15 20.31
CA GLY A 87 -9.19 4.43 19.59
C GLY A 87 -8.61 3.58 18.43
N ILE A 88 -7.66 4.14 17.68
CA ILE A 88 -6.96 3.40 16.60
C ILE A 88 -6.19 2.20 17.18
N GLU A 89 -5.39 2.42 18.23
CA GLU A 89 -4.60 1.35 18.85
C GLU A 89 -5.47 0.23 19.44
N GLU A 90 -6.57 0.58 20.12
CA GLU A 90 -7.52 -0.40 20.67
C GLU A 90 -8.24 -1.19 19.55
N GLY A 91 -8.59 -0.54 18.44
CA GLY A 91 -9.18 -1.21 17.28
C GLY A 91 -8.23 -2.22 16.63
N ILE A 92 -6.96 -1.88 16.49
CA ILE A 92 -5.92 -2.79 15.99
C ILE A 92 -5.70 -3.98 16.95
N LYS A 93 -5.64 -3.73 18.26
CA LYS A 93 -5.54 -4.80 19.28
C LYS A 93 -6.71 -5.76 19.17
N LYS A 94 -7.95 -5.22 19.19
CA LYS A 94 -9.17 -6.02 19.04
C LYS A 94 -9.16 -6.86 17.76
N ALA A 95 -8.77 -6.28 16.63
CA ALA A 95 -8.67 -7.03 15.37
C ALA A 95 -7.60 -8.13 15.44
N THR A 96 -6.46 -7.88 16.09
CA THR A 96 -5.40 -8.89 16.25
C THR A 96 -5.85 -10.07 17.12
N GLU A 97 -6.71 -9.83 18.11
CA GLU A 97 -7.23 -10.85 19.03
C GLU A 97 -8.39 -11.68 18.42
N GLU A 98 -9.31 -11.02 17.70
CA GLU A 98 -10.56 -11.62 17.23
C GLU A 98 -10.51 -12.15 15.79
N VAL A 99 -9.63 -11.59 14.93
CA VAL A 99 -9.37 -12.06 13.57
C VAL A 99 -8.05 -12.82 13.58
N PRO A 100 -7.85 -13.91 12.82
CA PRO A 100 -6.58 -14.65 12.81
C PRO A 100 -5.43 -13.83 12.15
N ILE A 101 -5.23 -12.61 12.64
CA ILE A 101 -4.16 -11.71 12.26
C ILE A 101 -2.90 -12.09 13.02
N ARG A 102 -1.81 -12.32 12.28
CA ARG A 102 -0.52 -12.61 12.89
C ARG A 102 0.02 -11.37 13.63
N PRO A 103 0.45 -11.49 14.90
CA PRO A 103 1.16 -10.41 15.57
C PRO A 103 2.58 -10.28 14.98
N ASN A 104 2.79 -9.25 14.16
CA ASN A 104 4.03 -9.06 13.41
C ASN A 104 5.00 -8.07 14.07
N ILE A 105 4.54 -7.36 15.13
CA ILE A 105 5.32 -6.27 15.74
C ILE A 105 6.28 -6.81 16.78
N VAL A 106 7.54 -6.47 16.61
CA VAL A 106 8.63 -6.88 17.49
C VAL A 106 9.49 -5.69 17.87
N ASP A 107 10.14 -5.73 19.03
CA ASP A 107 11.24 -4.82 19.35
C ASP A 107 12.38 -4.99 18.34
N PRO A 108 12.92 -3.90 17.76
CA PRO A 108 13.87 -4.01 16.65
C PRO A 108 15.23 -4.60 17.05
N LEU A 109 15.61 -4.52 18.31
CA LEU A 109 16.91 -5.00 18.81
C LEU A 109 16.79 -6.40 19.42
N SER A 110 15.91 -6.58 20.39
CA SER A 110 15.74 -7.86 21.09
C SER A 110 14.92 -8.88 20.32
N ARG A 111 14.19 -8.46 19.28
CA ARG A 111 13.24 -9.23 18.48
C ARG A 111 12.08 -9.82 19.29
N LYS A 112 11.87 -9.35 20.52
CA LYS A 112 10.74 -9.74 21.36
C LYS A 112 9.44 -9.25 20.74
N ASN A 113 8.49 -10.17 20.54
CA ASN A 113 7.18 -9.88 19.99
C ASN A 113 6.28 -9.21 21.04
N THR A 114 5.51 -8.21 20.63
CA THR A 114 4.52 -7.56 21.50
C THR A 114 3.25 -8.41 21.69
N ASN A 115 3.05 -9.46 20.87
CA ASN A 115 1.86 -10.29 20.74
C ASN A 115 0.59 -9.54 20.28
N ILE A 116 0.74 -8.29 19.94
CA ILE A 116 -0.27 -7.40 19.37
C ILE A 116 0.38 -6.62 18.22
N ASN A 117 -0.42 -5.98 17.37
CA ASN A 117 0.10 -5.15 16.27
C ASN A 117 0.19 -3.65 16.66
N VAL A 118 0.52 -3.39 17.91
CA VAL A 118 0.74 -2.06 18.49
C VAL A 118 2.04 -2.05 19.28
N GLY A 119 2.76 -0.93 19.23
CA GLY A 119 4.03 -0.72 19.93
C GLY A 119 4.44 0.75 19.88
N ASP A 120 5.67 1.06 20.31
CA ASP A 120 6.19 2.43 20.25
C ASP A 120 6.20 2.93 18.81
N TYR A 121 5.49 4.04 18.55
CA TYR A 121 5.26 4.64 17.23
C TYR A 121 4.51 3.74 16.23
N ILE A 122 3.98 2.59 16.64
CA ILE A 122 3.19 1.67 15.81
C ILE A 122 1.76 1.59 16.36
N PRO A 123 0.76 1.84 15.49
CA PRO A 123 0.85 2.09 14.05
C PRO A 123 1.42 3.48 13.72
N PRO A 124 2.14 3.64 12.61
CA PRO A 124 2.38 4.96 12.05
C PRO A 124 1.04 5.53 11.59
N ILE A 125 0.72 6.76 12.05
CA ILE A 125 -0.51 7.46 11.73
C ILE A 125 -0.15 8.73 10.98
N ASP A 126 -0.62 8.85 9.74
CA ASP A 126 -0.54 10.08 8.95
C ASP A 126 -1.86 10.84 9.03
N ILE A 127 -1.82 12.10 9.46
CA ILE A 127 -3.00 12.94 9.61
C ILE A 127 -2.96 14.06 8.59
N GLU A 128 -3.98 14.12 7.73
CA GLU A 128 -4.27 15.21 6.82
C GLU A 128 -5.47 16.00 7.35
N LEU A 129 -5.31 17.31 7.46
CA LEU A 129 -6.41 18.21 7.82
C LEU A 129 -7.20 18.56 6.57
N ILE A 130 -8.52 18.47 6.66
CA ILE A 130 -9.44 18.77 5.55
C ILE A 130 -10.58 19.70 6.03
N ASP A 131 -11.20 20.42 5.09
CA ASP A 131 -12.30 21.35 5.40
C ASP A 131 -13.70 20.69 5.34
N GLU A 132 -13.75 19.36 5.44
CA GLU A 132 -14.98 18.56 5.44
C GLU A 132 -15.49 18.28 6.85
N ASN A 133 -16.72 17.75 6.97
CA ASN A 133 -17.36 17.47 8.27
C ASN A 133 -17.38 15.97 8.61
N TYR A 134 -16.24 15.29 8.44
CA TYR A 134 -16.08 13.87 8.79
C TYR A 134 -14.64 13.55 9.24
N LEU A 135 -14.51 12.42 9.88
CA LEU A 135 -13.26 11.71 10.11
C LEU A 135 -13.20 10.53 9.12
N GLU A 136 -12.19 10.49 8.24
CA GLU A 136 -11.95 9.35 7.37
C GLU A 136 -10.70 8.61 7.85
N ILE A 137 -10.81 7.28 8.00
CA ILE A 137 -9.70 6.42 8.39
C ILE A 137 -9.48 5.39 7.30
N THR A 138 -8.24 5.25 6.86
CA THR A 138 -7.80 4.17 5.95
C THR A 138 -6.77 3.32 6.65
N ILE A 139 -6.96 2.01 6.64
CA ILE A 139 -6.00 1.02 7.14
C ILE A 139 -5.34 0.34 5.94
N LEU A 140 -4.01 0.44 5.86
CA LEU A 140 -3.17 -0.24 4.88
C LEU A 140 -2.31 -1.29 5.61
N PRO A 141 -2.68 -2.57 5.60
CA PRO A 141 -1.84 -3.64 6.14
C PRO A 141 -0.62 -3.88 5.25
N LYS A 142 0.52 -3.32 5.62
CA LYS A 142 1.73 -3.33 4.79
C LYS A 142 2.59 -4.56 5.04
N GLY A 143 2.64 -5.46 4.05
CA GLY A 143 3.48 -6.66 4.10
C GLY A 143 4.98 -6.32 3.96
N PHE A 144 5.83 -7.02 4.70
CA PHE A 144 7.26 -6.70 4.77
C PHE A 144 8.10 -7.31 3.66
N GLY A 145 7.59 -8.32 2.95
CA GLY A 145 8.20 -8.77 1.70
C GLY A 145 8.34 -7.64 0.68
N SER A 146 7.34 -6.77 0.60
CA SER A 146 7.37 -5.59 -0.26
C SER A 146 7.98 -4.35 0.43
N GLU A 147 7.69 -4.10 1.72
CA GLU A 147 8.24 -2.94 2.46
C GLU A 147 9.77 -2.94 2.49
N ASN A 148 10.40 -4.11 2.64
CA ASN A 148 11.85 -4.24 2.64
C ASN A 148 12.53 -3.91 1.30
N ASN A 149 11.75 -3.72 0.23
CA ASN A 149 12.24 -3.37 -1.10
C ASN A 149 11.88 -1.93 -1.51
N ASN A 150 11.37 -1.13 -0.59
CA ASN A 150 11.19 0.30 -0.83
C ASN A 150 12.54 0.97 -1.04
N ALA A 151 12.55 2.06 -1.81
CA ALA A 151 13.77 2.80 -2.12
C ALA A 151 13.54 4.32 -2.04
N MET A 152 14.59 5.06 -1.76
CA MET A 152 14.58 6.51 -1.76
C MET A 152 15.88 7.06 -2.33
N LYS A 153 15.78 8.11 -3.13
CA LYS A 153 16.90 8.85 -3.70
C LYS A 153 16.69 10.35 -3.53
N MET A 154 17.71 11.04 -3.10
CA MET A 154 17.80 12.48 -3.23
C MET A 154 18.51 12.78 -4.56
N ALA A 155 17.70 12.87 -5.63
CA ALA A 155 18.22 13.14 -6.96
C ALA A 155 18.57 14.63 -7.14
N LEU A 156 19.41 14.90 -8.12
CA LEU A 156 19.70 16.27 -8.54
C LEU A 156 18.56 16.77 -9.44
N PRO A 157 18.16 18.05 -9.34
CA PRO A 157 17.12 18.63 -10.22
C PRO A 157 17.43 18.46 -11.71
N ALA A 158 18.68 18.43 -12.10
CA ALA A 158 19.14 18.22 -13.46
C ALA A 158 18.85 16.79 -14.02
N GLU A 159 18.62 15.82 -13.16
CA GLU A 159 18.23 14.46 -13.59
C GLU A 159 16.80 14.44 -14.19
N GLY A 160 15.93 15.36 -13.77
CA GLY A 160 14.60 15.56 -14.35
C GLY A 160 13.71 14.31 -14.35
N ILE A 161 12.78 14.27 -15.31
CA ILE A 161 11.81 13.18 -15.43
C ILE A 161 12.48 11.84 -15.77
N GLU A 162 13.51 11.87 -16.62
CA GLU A 162 14.23 10.64 -17.00
C GLU A 162 14.93 10.00 -15.81
N GLY A 163 15.57 10.80 -14.94
CA GLY A 163 16.18 10.29 -13.71
C GLY A 163 15.16 9.74 -12.71
N ILE A 164 13.95 10.30 -12.66
CA ILE A 164 12.85 9.74 -11.87
C ILE A 164 12.46 8.37 -12.41
N LYS A 165 12.20 8.26 -13.71
CA LYS A 165 11.80 7.03 -14.39
C LYS A 165 12.85 5.92 -14.19
N GLU A 166 14.10 6.20 -14.49
CA GLU A 166 15.22 5.30 -14.32
C GLU A 166 15.30 4.76 -12.89
N PHE A 167 15.28 5.65 -11.88
CA PHE A 167 15.36 5.24 -10.49
C PHE A 167 14.19 4.35 -10.05
N VAL A 168 12.96 4.63 -10.48
CA VAL A 168 11.78 3.82 -10.16
C VAL A 168 11.90 2.44 -10.79
N VAL A 169 12.21 2.37 -12.08
CA VAL A 169 12.38 1.10 -12.82
C VAL A 169 13.49 0.26 -12.19
N GLU A 170 14.68 0.83 -11.98
CA GLU A 170 15.81 0.12 -11.36
C GLU A 170 15.46 -0.43 -9.97
N SER A 171 14.74 0.35 -9.15
CA SER A 171 14.32 -0.09 -7.82
C SER A 171 13.46 -1.33 -7.87
N VAL A 172 12.49 -1.39 -8.79
CA VAL A 172 11.60 -2.54 -8.97
C VAL A 172 12.36 -3.74 -9.55
N LEU A 173 13.21 -3.52 -10.56
CA LEU A 173 14.02 -4.58 -11.16
C LEU A 173 14.99 -5.22 -10.15
N LYS A 174 15.56 -4.41 -9.25
CA LYS A 174 16.43 -4.88 -8.15
C LYS A 174 15.67 -5.72 -7.12
N ALA A 175 14.40 -5.43 -6.90
CA ALA A 175 13.55 -6.19 -5.97
C ALA A 175 13.24 -7.60 -6.49
N LYS A 176 13.15 -7.79 -7.83
CA LYS A 176 12.83 -9.08 -8.48
C LYS A 176 11.54 -9.70 -7.91
N GLY A 177 11.55 -10.98 -7.61
CA GLY A 177 10.43 -11.73 -7.02
C GLY A 177 10.18 -11.52 -5.53
N LYS A 178 11.07 -10.81 -4.80
CA LYS A 178 10.96 -10.66 -3.34
C LYS A 178 9.66 -10.00 -2.86
N PRO A 179 9.09 -8.98 -3.56
CA PRO A 179 7.84 -8.35 -3.15
C PRO A 179 6.59 -9.12 -3.55
N CYS A 180 6.70 -10.35 -4.02
CA CYS A 180 5.58 -11.16 -4.51
C CYS A 180 4.79 -10.48 -5.64
N PRO A 181 5.39 -10.30 -6.83
CA PRO A 181 4.67 -9.76 -7.99
C PRO A 181 3.49 -10.67 -8.44
N PRO A 182 2.51 -10.11 -9.16
CA PRO A 182 2.49 -8.75 -9.76
C PRO A 182 2.32 -7.66 -8.70
N THR A 183 3.18 -6.65 -8.75
CA THR A 183 3.23 -5.57 -7.75
C THR A 183 2.34 -4.38 -8.12
N VAL A 184 2.06 -3.52 -7.14
CA VAL A 184 1.62 -2.13 -7.37
C VAL A 184 2.71 -1.21 -6.85
N ILE A 185 3.06 -0.20 -7.62
CA ILE A 185 4.17 0.71 -7.30
C ILE A 185 3.61 2.09 -6.97
N GLY A 186 3.87 2.54 -5.75
CA GLY A 186 3.58 3.90 -5.33
C GLY A 186 4.84 4.76 -5.39
N VAL A 187 4.78 5.86 -6.09
CA VAL A 187 5.90 6.80 -6.25
C VAL A 187 5.53 8.15 -5.64
N GLY A 188 6.37 8.66 -4.79
CA GLY A 188 6.27 10.02 -4.27
C GLY A 188 7.41 10.88 -4.80
N ILE A 189 7.09 12.03 -5.36
CA ILE A 189 8.06 12.94 -5.96
C ILE A 189 7.98 14.30 -5.26
N GLY A 190 9.13 14.82 -4.83
CA GLY A 190 9.23 16.13 -4.21
C GLY A 190 9.08 16.11 -2.69
N GLY A 191 8.94 17.29 -2.09
CA GLY A 191 8.92 17.48 -0.64
C GLY A 191 10.30 17.30 0.00
N THR A 192 10.32 16.54 1.08
CA THR A 192 11.50 16.13 1.85
C THR A 192 11.71 14.62 1.72
N SER A 193 12.80 14.08 2.23
CA SER A 193 13.15 12.64 2.16
C SER A 193 12.08 11.73 2.81
N ASP A 194 11.47 12.17 3.88
CA ASP A 194 10.38 11.48 4.57
C ASP A 194 9.04 11.68 3.83
N LEU A 195 8.77 12.89 3.32
CA LEU A 195 7.53 13.19 2.62
C LEU A 195 7.43 12.42 1.29
N CYS A 196 8.52 12.29 0.52
CA CYS A 196 8.47 11.54 -0.73
C CYS A 196 8.13 10.05 -0.51
N LEU A 197 8.68 9.42 0.54
CA LEU A 197 8.30 8.05 0.92
C LEU A 197 6.85 7.95 1.41
N LYS A 198 6.39 8.94 2.20
CA LYS A 198 5.01 9.02 2.65
C LYS A 198 4.04 9.16 1.47
N LEU A 199 4.34 10.02 0.49
CA LEU A 199 3.56 10.17 -0.74
C LEU A 199 3.54 8.89 -1.56
N GLY A 200 4.68 8.21 -1.70
CA GLY A 200 4.75 6.91 -2.37
C GLY A 200 3.84 5.88 -1.70
N LYS A 201 3.84 5.83 -0.37
CA LYS A 201 2.94 4.92 0.37
C LYS A 201 1.47 5.32 0.26
N LYS A 202 1.16 6.62 0.26
CA LYS A 202 -0.19 7.15 0.04
C LYS A 202 -0.68 6.89 -1.39
N ALA A 203 0.22 6.91 -2.37
CA ALA A 203 -0.10 6.62 -3.77
C ALA A 203 -0.65 5.19 -3.96
N LEU A 204 -0.23 4.22 -3.14
CA LEU A 204 -0.76 2.85 -3.13
C LEU A 204 -2.26 2.76 -2.79
N LEU A 205 -2.87 3.81 -2.22
CA LEU A 205 -4.31 3.87 -1.95
C LEU A 205 -5.13 4.24 -3.20
N GLY A 206 -4.48 4.56 -4.30
CA GLY A 206 -5.12 4.90 -5.57
C GLY A 206 -5.69 3.66 -6.27
N LYS A 207 -6.85 3.80 -6.90
CA LYS A 207 -7.48 2.68 -7.65
C LYS A 207 -6.57 2.17 -8.75
N VAL A 208 -6.33 0.86 -8.75
CA VAL A 208 -5.57 0.16 -9.79
C VAL A 208 -6.32 0.26 -11.13
N GLY A 209 -5.58 0.59 -12.19
CA GLY A 209 -6.14 0.81 -13.53
C GLY A 209 -6.67 2.22 -13.80
N GLN A 210 -6.72 3.09 -12.81
CA GLN A 210 -7.10 4.49 -12.99
C GLN A 210 -5.84 5.38 -13.09
N ARG A 211 -5.65 6.08 -14.21
CA ARG A 211 -4.51 7.01 -14.38
C ARG A 211 -4.69 8.29 -13.55
N ASN A 212 -3.56 8.93 -13.28
CA ASN A 212 -3.54 10.23 -12.62
C ASN A 212 -4.32 11.27 -13.45
N PRO A 213 -5.08 12.20 -12.83
CA PRO A 213 -5.79 13.25 -13.56
C PRO A 213 -4.85 14.27 -14.24
N ASP A 214 -3.61 14.41 -13.78
CA ASP A 214 -2.58 15.20 -14.43
C ASP A 214 -2.00 14.40 -15.62
N PRO A 215 -2.15 14.84 -16.87
CA PRO A 215 -1.75 14.08 -18.05
C PRO A 215 -0.24 13.82 -18.14
N GLU A 216 0.60 14.69 -17.59
CA GLU A 216 2.04 14.45 -17.55
C GLU A 216 2.38 13.33 -16.58
N ILE A 217 1.73 13.29 -15.44
CA ILE A 217 1.90 12.20 -14.46
C ILE A 217 1.31 10.90 -15.00
N ALA A 218 0.13 10.94 -15.62
CA ALA A 218 -0.50 9.77 -16.23
C ALA A 218 0.42 9.12 -17.29
N LYS A 219 1.05 9.93 -18.12
CA LYS A 219 2.02 9.47 -19.11
C LYS A 219 3.25 8.82 -18.44
N LEU A 220 3.79 9.43 -17.40
CA LEU A 220 4.92 8.89 -16.65
C LEU A 220 4.59 7.56 -15.97
N GLU A 221 3.38 7.44 -15.37
CA GLU A 221 2.89 6.17 -14.81
C GLU A 221 2.87 5.06 -15.87
N GLU A 222 2.40 5.36 -17.08
CA GLU A 222 2.28 4.39 -18.17
C GLU A 222 3.65 3.98 -18.74
N GLU A 223 4.56 4.94 -18.91
CA GLU A 223 5.94 4.67 -19.37
C GLU A 223 6.68 3.78 -18.37
N ILE A 224 6.65 4.08 -17.08
CA ILE A 224 7.27 3.27 -16.03
C ILE A 224 6.66 1.87 -15.98
N LEU A 225 5.33 1.76 -16.03
CA LEU A 225 4.62 0.48 -16.02
C LEU A 225 5.05 -0.41 -17.21
N THR A 226 5.13 0.18 -18.38
CA THR A 226 5.54 -0.51 -19.61
C THR A 226 6.97 -1.04 -19.49
N GLU A 227 7.88 -0.21 -19.01
CA GLU A 227 9.30 -0.54 -18.87
C GLU A 227 9.54 -1.63 -17.82
N ILE A 228 8.85 -1.57 -16.67
CA ILE A 228 8.90 -2.62 -15.66
C ILE A 228 8.39 -3.96 -16.23
N ASN A 229 7.27 -3.95 -16.94
CA ASN A 229 6.69 -5.18 -17.49
C ASN A 229 7.52 -5.78 -18.63
N ALA A 230 8.27 -4.96 -19.37
CA ALA A 230 9.23 -5.44 -20.37
C ALA A 230 10.38 -6.27 -19.75
N SER A 231 10.59 -6.20 -18.43
CA SER A 231 11.62 -6.97 -17.74
C SER A 231 11.41 -8.49 -17.75
N GLY A 232 10.16 -8.94 -17.90
CA GLY A 232 9.82 -10.36 -17.88
C GLY A 232 10.00 -11.05 -16.52
N ILE A 233 10.16 -10.32 -15.40
CA ILE A 233 10.25 -10.90 -14.05
C ILE A 233 8.99 -11.72 -13.75
N GLY A 234 7.82 -11.20 -14.08
CA GLY A 234 6.55 -11.91 -14.06
C GLY A 234 6.01 -12.27 -12.67
N PRO A 235 4.84 -12.95 -12.64
CA PRO A 235 4.18 -13.35 -11.41
C PRO A 235 5.09 -14.19 -10.50
N MET A 236 5.14 -13.84 -9.23
CA MET A 236 6.00 -14.44 -8.19
C MET A 236 7.52 -14.44 -8.53
N GLY A 237 7.94 -13.67 -9.57
CA GLY A 237 9.33 -13.63 -10.03
C GLY A 237 9.77 -14.86 -10.82
N LEU A 238 8.82 -15.61 -11.36
CA LEU A 238 9.06 -16.89 -12.06
C LEU A 238 8.95 -16.79 -13.59
N GLY A 239 9.01 -15.58 -14.11
CA GLY A 239 8.86 -15.29 -15.54
C GLY A 239 7.42 -14.96 -15.91
N GLY A 240 7.23 -14.19 -16.98
CA GLY A 240 5.91 -13.80 -17.50
C GLY A 240 5.83 -12.33 -17.88
N LYS A 241 4.67 -11.93 -18.41
CA LYS A 241 4.43 -10.59 -18.95
C LYS A 241 4.11 -9.55 -17.87
N THR A 242 3.51 -9.96 -16.74
CA THR A 242 3.01 -9.04 -15.74
C THR A 242 3.86 -9.07 -14.48
N THR A 243 4.80 -8.14 -14.39
CA THR A 243 5.61 -7.89 -13.17
C THR A 243 4.90 -6.93 -12.23
N THR A 244 4.21 -5.93 -12.79
CA THR A 244 3.53 -4.86 -12.07
C THR A 244 2.13 -4.66 -12.66
N LEU A 245 1.12 -4.57 -11.80
CA LEU A 245 -0.27 -4.30 -12.18
C LEU A 245 -0.47 -2.82 -12.51
N ASP A 246 0.11 -1.95 -11.67
CA ASP A 246 -0.04 -0.50 -11.84
C ASP A 246 1.10 0.29 -11.19
N VAL A 247 1.28 1.52 -11.66
CA VAL A 247 2.15 2.55 -11.08
C VAL A 247 1.30 3.75 -10.74
N LYS A 248 1.43 4.25 -9.51
CA LYS A 248 0.71 5.40 -8.96
C LYS A 248 1.69 6.47 -8.51
N ILE A 249 1.52 7.70 -8.94
CA ILE A 249 2.43 8.79 -8.64
C ILE A 249 1.70 9.92 -7.91
N LEU A 250 2.23 10.34 -6.78
CA LEU A 250 1.87 11.59 -6.13
C LEU A 250 3.08 12.54 -6.12
N LYS A 251 2.85 13.81 -6.41
CA LYS A 251 3.88 14.84 -6.39
C LYS A 251 3.58 15.94 -5.38
N SER A 252 4.63 16.53 -4.84
CA SER A 252 4.59 17.73 -4.00
C SER A 252 5.59 18.76 -4.53
N HIS A 253 5.40 20.02 -4.17
CA HIS A 253 6.45 21.01 -4.38
C HIS A 253 7.70 20.63 -3.56
N THR A 254 8.87 21.04 -4.04
CA THR A 254 10.14 20.74 -3.38
C THR A 254 11.06 21.94 -3.37
N HIS A 255 12.17 21.87 -2.65
CA HIS A 255 13.22 22.90 -2.65
C HIS A 255 13.93 22.94 -4.01
N THR A 256 14.33 24.14 -4.48
CA THR A 256 14.98 24.34 -5.79
C THR A 256 16.24 23.52 -6.00
N ALA A 257 16.93 23.11 -4.93
CA ALA A 257 18.19 22.38 -4.96
C ALA A 257 18.03 20.86 -4.81
N GLY A 258 16.80 20.33 -4.77
CA GLY A 258 16.58 18.89 -4.54
C GLY A 258 15.42 18.29 -5.34
N LEU A 259 15.53 16.99 -5.61
CA LEU A 259 14.49 16.18 -6.25
C LEU A 259 14.36 14.86 -5.48
N PRO A 260 13.69 14.86 -4.30
CA PRO A 260 13.45 13.62 -3.56
C PRO A 260 12.51 12.70 -4.32
N ILE A 261 12.83 11.41 -4.36
CA ILE A 261 12.03 10.35 -5.01
C ILE A 261 11.88 9.20 -4.04
N GLY A 262 10.66 8.86 -3.69
CA GLY A 262 10.33 7.70 -2.87
C GLY A 262 9.61 6.63 -3.70
N VAL A 263 10.06 5.39 -3.62
CA VAL A 263 9.46 4.23 -4.28
C VAL A 263 8.97 3.28 -3.21
N CYS A 264 7.66 3.08 -3.15
CA CYS A 264 6.99 2.14 -2.26
C CYS A 264 6.41 1.00 -3.08
N ILE A 265 6.82 -0.22 -2.77
CA ILE A 265 6.35 -1.41 -3.48
C ILE A 265 5.28 -2.10 -2.65
N GLN A 266 4.16 -2.48 -3.28
CA GLN A 266 3.14 -3.34 -2.71
C GLN A 266 3.08 -4.64 -3.50
N CYS A 267 2.81 -5.77 -2.82
CA CYS A 267 2.67 -7.07 -3.46
C CYS A 267 1.35 -7.19 -4.22
N TRP A 268 1.08 -8.34 -4.83
CA TRP A 268 -0.18 -8.63 -5.52
C TRP A 268 -1.43 -8.35 -4.65
N ALA A 269 -1.31 -8.50 -3.33
CA ALA A 269 -2.36 -8.15 -2.39
C ALA A 269 -2.25 -6.67 -2.02
N ASP A 270 -2.57 -5.77 -2.95
CA ASP A 270 -2.69 -4.34 -2.69
C ASP A 270 -4.00 -4.07 -1.97
N ARG A 271 -3.97 -4.23 -0.66
CA ARG A 271 -5.11 -4.30 0.24
C ARG A 271 -5.16 -3.10 1.18
N HIS A 272 -6.30 -2.45 1.21
CA HIS A 272 -6.61 -1.40 2.18
C HIS A 272 -8.13 -1.29 2.33
N ALA A 273 -8.59 -0.70 3.44
CA ALA A 273 -9.99 -0.39 3.64
C ALA A 273 -10.14 1.02 4.19
N THR A 274 -11.16 1.73 3.73
CA THR A 274 -11.42 3.13 4.08
C THR A 274 -12.85 3.29 4.58
N GLY A 275 -13.01 4.03 5.68
CA GLY A 275 -14.33 4.33 6.22
C GLY A 275 -14.42 5.75 6.78
N ARG A 276 -15.62 6.33 6.71
CA ARG A 276 -15.94 7.65 7.25
C ARG A 276 -16.79 7.54 8.49
N ILE A 277 -16.57 8.47 9.40
CA ILE A 277 -17.34 8.66 10.62
C ILE A 277 -17.80 10.11 10.65
N TYR A 278 -19.07 10.32 10.81
CA TYR A 278 -19.69 11.64 10.90
C TYR A 278 -19.95 11.99 12.37
N ASP A 279 -19.92 13.28 12.70
CA ASP A 279 -20.27 13.81 14.03
C ASP A 279 -21.78 14.14 14.01
N ASP A 280 -22.58 13.25 14.59
CA ASP A 280 -24.03 13.45 14.76
C ASP A 280 -24.34 14.44 15.89
#